data_4f376c9a0eaa5323625f8b7787dd04b5
#
_entry.id   4f376c9a0eaa5323625f8b7787dd04b5
#
_cell.length_a   1.000
_cell.length_b   1.000
_cell.length_c   1.000
_cell.angle_alpha   90.00
_cell.angle_beta   90.00
_cell.angle_gamma   90.00
#
_symmetry.space_group_name_H-M   'P 1'
#
loop_
_entity.id
_entity.type
_entity.pdbx_description
1 polymer ?
#
loop_
_entity_poly.entity_id
_entity_poly.type
_entity_poly.pdbx_seq_one_letter_code
_entity_poly.pdbx_strand_id
1 'polypeptide(L)'
;NHGVPGKVQIDIAQVVFPGASDDDVVTHRCHRRGRARQSRSSAQLAERNTIALSHRCKIGSIPSFIWHVPSRGIRLDDMSAAQRPPGLCPSAPLHVLRAAQRAATQRLLGATLGLSDDEWQAPSRLAGWTRAHIATHIARNAEAFEAVTKAVITNQKVPHLYPSDELRDRDIERGSERAGLQLQIDLDTTAGSLNTTFDALDDMEPGTAVWLTNDIRVDVTDLPALRLAEIALHHVDLDLGMTVDDLPDVSARTLLEWVCFRLRDRPEVPAMRIVSDSGLTDRIGGVGFATTVHGPDGALAGWLSGRGGTERLAGADQLAVPMLI
;
A
#
# COMPACT_ATOMS: atom_id res chain seq x y z
N ASN A 1 -34.44 14.88 -2.32
CA ASN A 1 -33.35 14.87 -3.29
C ASN A 1 -32.08 15.36 -2.58
N HIS A 2 -31.41 14.46 -1.90
CA HIS A 2 -30.08 14.74 -1.34
C HIS A 2 -29.07 14.20 -2.35
N GLY A 3 -28.33 15.13 -2.99
CA GLY A 3 -27.20 14.81 -3.84
C GLY A 3 -26.09 14.16 -2.99
N VAL A 4 -25.67 13.00 -3.39
CA VAL A 4 -24.51 12.31 -2.85
C VAL A 4 -23.26 13.15 -3.18
N PRO A 5 -22.38 13.46 -2.22
CA PRO A 5 -21.12 14.15 -2.52
C PRO A 5 -20.29 13.28 -3.48
N GLY A 6 -19.74 13.93 -4.51
CA GLY A 6 -18.88 13.27 -5.48
C GLY A 6 -17.69 12.59 -4.79
N LYS A 7 -17.37 11.38 -5.24
CA LYS A 7 -16.28 10.55 -4.75
C LYS A 7 -14.94 11.25 -4.93
N VAL A 8 -14.17 11.28 -3.86
CA VAL A 8 -12.74 11.50 -3.92
C VAL A 8 -12.12 10.13 -4.18
N GLN A 9 -11.67 9.91 -5.39
CA GLN A 9 -10.88 8.74 -5.70
C GLN A 9 -9.46 9.01 -5.19
N ILE A 10 -9.12 8.35 -4.11
CA ILE A 10 -7.79 8.42 -3.51
C ILE A 10 -7.15 7.08 -3.81
N ASP A 11 -6.21 7.12 -4.72
CA ASP A 11 -5.50 5.93 -5.19
C ASP A 11 -4.35 5.60 -4.23
N ILE A 12 -4.68 4.93 -3.14
CA ILE A 12 -3.69 4.59 -2.09
C ILE A 12 -3.32 3.12 -2.09
N ALA A 13 -4.06 2.30 -2.79
CA ALA A 13 -3.88 0.86 -2.71
C ALA A 13 -2.85 0.29 -3.66
N GLN A 14 -2.10 1.15 -4.32
CA GLN A 14 -1.18 0.71 -5.36
C GLN A 14 0.19 0.26 -4.88
N VAL A 15 0.45 0.30 -3.60
CA VAL A 15 1.66 -0.31 -3.04
C VAL A 15 1.70 -1.81 -3.32
N VAL A 16 0.53 -2.45 -3.42
CA VAL A 16 0.46 -3.91 -3.50
C VAL A 16 -0.23 -4.40 -4.77
N PHE A 17 -1.21 -3.64 -5.34
CA PHE A 17 -1.99 -4.14 -6.46
C PHE A 17 -2.28 -3.06 -7.50
N PRO A 18 -1.92 -3.25 -8.76
CA PRO A 18 -2.20 -2.33 -9.86
C PRO A 18 -3.61 -2.53 -10.44
N GLY A 19 -4.24 -1.44 -10.82
CA GLY A 19 -5.45 -1.42 -11.61
C GLY A 19 -6.48 -0.39 -11.19
N ALA A 20 -6.31 0.89 -11.57
CA ALA A 20 -7.37 1.88 -11.55
C ALA A 20 -7.49 2.55 -12.91
N SER A 21 -8.73 2.68 -13.39
CA SER A 21 -9.02 3.39 -14.63
C SER A 21 -9.13 4.89 -14.40
N ASP A 22 -8.62 5.66 -15.35
CA ASP A 22 -8.74 7.12 -15.44
C ASP A 22 -10.20 7.59 -15.37
N ASP A 23 -10.38 8.71 -14.73
CA ASP A 23 -11.43 9.71 -14.74
C ASP A 23 -12.21 9.84 -13.44
N ASP A 24 -11.82 10.86 -12.65
CA ASP A 24 -12.80 11.76 -12.02
C ASP A 24 -12.10 12.92 -11.30
N VAL A 25 -12.31 14.13 -11.83
CA VAL A 25 -11.87 15.39 -11.22
C VAL A 25 -12.88 15.83 -10.17
N VAL A 26 -12.51 15.80 -8.89
CA VAL A 26 -13.37 16.26 -7.82
C VAL A 26 -13.03 17.69 -7.41
N THR A 27 -14.02 18.56 -7.51
CA THR A 27 -13.95 19.94 -7.04
C THR A 27 -14.58 20.08 -5.66
N HIS A 28 -13.79 20.38 -4.63
CA HIS A 28 -14.30 20.77 -3.31
C HIS A 28 -14.66 22.24 -3.26
N ARG A 29 -15.90 22.54 -2.92
CA ARG A 29 -16.39 23.88 -2.58
C ARG A 29 -16.35 24.07 -1.06
N CYS A 30 -15.46 24.90 -0.56
CA CYS A 30 -15.49 25.35 0.83
C CYS A 30 -16.63 26.36 1.05
N HIS A 31 -17.64 25.98 1.82
CA HIS A 31 -18.66 26.92 2.33
C HIS A 31 -18.24 27.49 3.70
N ARG A 32 -17.86 28.75 3.72
CA ARG A 32 -17.83 29.56 4.94
C ARG A 32 -19.22 30.14 5.20
N ARG A 33 -19.88 29.75 6.27
CA ARG A 33 -21.07 30.45 6.77
C ARG A 33 -20.65 31.70 7.55
N GLY A 34 -20.84 32.86 6.93
CA GLY A 34 -20.78 34.16 7.60
C GLY A 34 -22.20 34.65 7.90
N ARG A 35 -22.49 34.94 9.16
CA ARG A 35 -23.73 35.65 9.56
C ARG A 35 -23.68 37.10 9.08
N ALA A 36 -24.63 37.47 8.25
CA ALA A 36 -24.87 38.88 7.88
C ALA A 36 -25.79 39.54 8.89
N ARG A 37 -25.37 40.70 9.41
CA ARG A 37 -26.25 41.72 9.99
C ARG A 37 -26.61 42.69 8.90
N GLN A 38 -27.93 42.98 8.79
CA GLN A 38 -28.49 44.01 7.91
C GLN A 38 -28.15 45.40 8.42
N SER A 39 -27.77 46.32 7.53
CA SER A 39 -28.17 47.72 7.55
C SER A 39 -28.12 48.30 6.13
N ARG A 40 -29.09 49.17 5.92
CA ARG A 40 -29.57 49.74 4.63
C ARG A 40 -28.64 50.79 4.04
N SER A 41 -28.79 50.95 2.73
CA SER A 41 -28.83 52.21 1.97
C SER A 41 -27.65 52.60 1.09
N SER A 42 -28.05 52.80 -0.13
CA SER A 42 -27.57 53.77 -1.13
C SER A 42 -26.70 53.26 -2.26
N ALA A 43 -27.33 53.41 -3.40
CA ALA A 43 -26.85 53.20 -4.74
C ALA A 43 -25.63 54.07 -5.12
N GLN A 44 -25.00 53.60 -6.17
CA GLN A 44 -24.06 54.27 -7.11
C GLN A 44 -22.59 53.97 -6.89
N LEU A 45 -22.12 53.32 -7.82
CA LEU A 45 -20.97 53.50 -8.70
C LEU A 45 -20.33 52.21 -9.13
N ALA A 46 -20.38 52.09 -10.41
CA ALA A 46 -19.90 50.97 -11.23
C ALA A 46 -18.40 50.73 -11.10
N GLU A 47 -18.10 49.48 -11.53
CA GLU A 47 -16.87 49.07 -12.20
C GLU A 47 -15.55 49.30 -11.46
N ARG A 48 -15.02 48.23 -10.98
CA ARG A 48 -13.68 47.66 -11.25
C ARG A 48 -13.25 46.69 -10.17
N ASN A 49 -12.69 45.61 -10.66
CA ASN A 49 -11.91 44.62 -9.91
C ASN A 49 -12.69 43.51 -9.16
N THR A 50 -13.34 42.65 -9.91
CA THR A 50 -13.54 41.28 -9.49
C THR A 50 -12.20 40.54 -9.62
N ILE A 51 -11.36 40.64 -8.61
CA ILE A 51 -10.30 39.63 -8.40
C ILE A 51 -10.97 38.45 -7.74
N ALA A 52 -11.46 37.54 -8.55
CA ALA A 52 -11.82 36.23 -8.09
C ALA A 52 -10.51 35.52 -7.66
N LEU A 53 -10.21 35.52 -6.39
CA LEU A 53 -9.27 34.60 -5.77
C LEU A 53 -9.91 33.21 -5.75
N SER A 54 -9.95 32.57 -6.91
CA SER A 54 -10.09 31.15 -7.00
C SER A 54 -8.74 30.55 -6.55
N HIS A 55 -8.58 30.33 -5.27
CA HIS A 55 -7.61 29.35 -4.83
C HIS A 55 -8.13 27.98 -5.26
N ARG A 56 -7.88 27.66 -6.52
CA ARG A 56 -7.77 26.27 -6.95
C ARG A 56 -6.54 25.73 -6.22
N CYS A 57 -6.73 25.11 -5.09
CA CYS A 57 -5.82 24.04 -4.71
C CYS A 57 -5.89 23.01 -5.85
N LYS A 58 -5.01 23.17 -6.80
CA LYS A 58 -4.59 22.03 -7.61
C LYS A 58 -3.87 21.13 -6.61
N ILE A 59 -4.58 20.21 -6.01
CA ILE A 59 -3.96 18.95 -5.66
C ILE A 59 -3.48 18.47 -7.02
N GLY A 60 -2.15 18.58 -7.23
CA GLY A 60 -1.57 18.12 -8.46
C GLY A 60 -2.08 16.70 -8.65
N SER A 61 -2.70 16.45 -9.79
CA SER A 61 -2.91 15.09 -10.24
C SER A 61 -1.57 14.41 -10.04
N ILE A 62 -1.47 13.55 -9.02
CA ILE A 62 -0.38 12.59 -8.96
C ILE A 62 -0.54 11.88 -10.29
N PRO A 63 0.44 11.95 -11.20
CA PRO A 63 0.27 11.32 -12.48
C PRO A 63 -0.11 9.89 -12.17
N SER A 64 -1.21 9.42 -12.75
CA SER A 64 -1.56 8.00 -12.81
C SER A 64 -0.49 7.29 -13.63
N PHE A 65 0.76 7.38 -13.17
CA PHE A 65 1.90 6.63 -13.69
C PHE A 65 1.88 5.24 -13.09
N ILE A 66 0.71 4.68 -13.16
CA ILE A 66 0.45 3.46 -12.50
C ILE A 66 0.10 2.45 -13.55
N TRP A 67 1.05 1.59 -13.77
CA TRP A 67 0.85 0.21 -14.13
C TRP A 67 0.09 -0.10 -15.43
N HIS A 68 0.11 0.80 -16.42
CA HIS A 68 -0.19 0.38 -17.77
C HIS A 68 1.07 -0.27 -18.35
N VAL A 69 1.24 -1.56 -18.13
CA VAL A 69 2.07 -2.38 -19.02
C VAL A 69 1.35 -2.33 -20.37
N PRO A 70 1.97 -1.79 -21.44
CA PRO A 70 1.34 -1.89 -22.75
C PRO A 70 1.06 -3.35 -23.02
N SER A 71 -0.15 -3.69 -23.34
CA SER A 71 -0.69 -5.03 -23.58
C SER A 71 -0.16 -5.68 -24.88
N ARG A 72 1.12 -5.58 -25.12
CA ARG A 72 1.91 -6.38 -26.08
C ARG A 72 2.99 -7.17 -25.34
N GLY A 73 2.69 -7.68 -24.15
CA GLY A 73 3.50 -8.66 -23.47
C GLY A 73 3.19 -10.06 -24.01
N ILE A 74 4.21 -10.83 -24.28
CA ILE A 74 4.13 -12.29 -24.39
C ILE A 74 3.36 -12.76 -23.15
N ARG A 75 2.29 -13.54 -23.32
CA ARG A 75 1.58 -14.12 -22.17
C ARG A 75 2.57 -14.93 -21.37
N LEU A 76 2.65 -14.69 -20.07
CA LEU A 76 3.60 -15.39 -19.20
C LEU A 76 3.40 -16.92 -19.25
N ASP A 77 2.18 -17.38 -19.60
CA ASP A 77 1.88 -18.80 -19.80
C ASP A 77 2.58 -19.40 -21.03
N ASP A 78 2.94 -18.55 -22.01
CA ASP A 78 3.67 -18.95 -23.22
C ASP A 78 5.19 -18.96 -23.01
N MET A 79 5.70 -18.50 -21.85
CA MET A 79 7.13 -18.51 -21.54
C MET A 79 7.55 -19.83 -20.93
N SER A 80 8.71 -20.34 -21.35
CA SER A 80 9.35 -21.48 -20.68
C SER A 80 9.69 -21.11 -19.23
N ALA A 81 9.77 -22.10 -18.34
CA ALA A 81 10.11 -21.85 -16.91
C ALA A 81 11.41 -21.06 -16.73
N ALA A 82 12.38 -21.21 -17.66
CA ALA A 82 13.64 -20.46 -17.66
C ALA A 82 13.53 -19.01 -18.13
N GLN A 83 12.41 -18.62 -18.74
CA GLN A 83 12.16 -17.28 -19.27
C GLN A 83 11.23 -16.44 -18.36
N ARG A 84 10.65 -17.06 -17.34
CA ARG A 84 9.79 -16.36 -16.38
C ARG A 84 10.65 -15.55 -15.43
N PRO A 85 10.28 -14.30 -15.14
CA PRO A 85 10.98 -13.53 -14.11
C PRO A 85 10.94 -14.32 -12.79
N PRO A 86 12.00 -14.30 -11.99
CA PRO A 86 12.02 -14.95 -10.70
C PRO A 86 10.88 -14.39 -9.84
N GLY A 87 10.11 -15.28 -9.21
CA GLY A 87 9.09 -14.92 -8.24
C GLY A 87 9.70 -14.22 -7.02
N LEU A 88 8.87 -13.83 -6.08
CA LEU A 88 9.34 -13.52 -4.74
C LEU A 88 10.00 -14.78 -4.17
N CYS A 89 11.20 -14.63 -3.62
CA CYS A 89 11.92 -15.69 -2.90
C CYS A 89 12.40 -15.11 -1.58
N PRO A 90 11.57 -15.13 -0.54
CA PRO A 90 11.97 -14.64 0.77
C PRO A 90 13.19 -15.42 1.29
N SER A 91 14.17 -14.72 1.85
CA SER A 91 15.38 -15.36 2.37
C SER A 91 15.14 -16.11 3.68
N ALA A 92 14.11 -15.72 4.44
CA ALA A 92 13.75 -16.36 5.68
C ALA A 92 12.84 -17.60 5.44
N PRO A 93 13.03 -18.69 6.19
CA PRO A 93 12.15 -19.85 6.11
C PRO A 93 10.72 -19.54 6.51
N LEU A 94 9.75 -20.32 5.98
CA LEU A 94 8.32 -20.11 6.20
C LEU A 94 7.95 -19.97 7.69
N HIS A 95 8.46 -20.85 8.58
CA HIS A 95 8.16 -20.79 10.01
C HIS A 95 8.66 -19.50 10.68
N VAL A 96 9.79 -18.94 10.20
CA VAL A 96 10.33 -17.66 10.69
C VAL A 96 9.46 -16.50 10.20
N LEU A 97 9.07 -16.53 8.92
CA LEU A 97 8.16 -15.53 8.33
C LEU A 97 6.81 -15.51 9.05
N ARG A 98 6.25 -16.67 9.34
CA ARG A 98 4.99 -16.80 10.07
C ARG A 98 5.10 -16.28 11.51
N ALA A 99 6.19 -16.60 12.20
CA ALA A 99 6.44 -16.06 13.54
C ALA A 99 6.59 -14.53 13.52
N ALA A 100 7.33 -13.98 12.55
CA ALA A 100 7.51 -12.54 12.38
C ALA A 100 6.19 -11.84 12.02
N GLN A 101 5.38 -12.42 11.12
CA GLN A 101 4.09 -11.91 10.72
C GLN A 101 3.10 -11.83 11.90
N ARG A 102 3.02 -12.90 12.72
CA ARG A 102 2.21 -12.89 13.95
C ARG A 102 2.69 -11.82 14.93
N ALA A 103 4.00 -11.72 15.15
CA ALA A 103 4.57 -10.71 16.04
C ALA A 103 4.33 -9.28 15.54
N ALA A 104 4.44 -9.03 14.23
CA ALA A 104 4.12 -7.74 13.63
C ALA A 104 2.63 -7.39 13.80
N THR A 105 1.73 -8.36 13.59
CA THR A 105 0.29 -8.20 13.82
C THR A 105 0.01 -7.82 15.28
N GLN A 106 0.59 -8.52 16.24
CA GLN A 106 0.40 -8.23 17.67
C GLN A 106 0.90 -6.83 18.05
N ARG A 107 2.03 -6.38 17.49
CA ARG A 107 2.51 -5.01 17.71
C ARG A 107 1.56 -3.96 17.15
N LEU A 108 1.02 -4.17 15.94
CA LEU A 108 0.05 -3.27 15.33
C LEU A 108 -1.24 -3.22 16.17
N LEU A 109 -1.80 -4.36 16.56
CA LEU A 109 -2.99 -4.45 17.41
C LEU A 109 -2.76 -3.75 18.75
N GLY A 110 -1.58 -3.95 19.37
CA GLY A 110 -1.21 -3.27 20.62
C GLY A 110 -1.11 -1.75 20.47
N ALA A 111 -0.55 -1.27 19.36
CA ALA A 111 -0.42 0.16 19.09
C ALA A 111 -1.77 0.86 18.87
N THR A 112 -2.78 0.13 18.44
CA THR A 112 -4.12 0.67 18.12
C THR A 112 -5.14 0.47 19.25
N LEU A 113 -4.85 -0.38 20.25
CA LEU A 113 -5.81 -0.82 21.27
C LEU A 113 -6.46 0.31 22.08
N GLY A 114 -5.75 1.41 22.29
CA GLY A 114 -6.21 2.54 23.10
C GLY A 114 -6.73 3.75 22.32
N LEU A 115 -6.84 3.66 21.00
CA LEU A 115 -7.26 4.77 20.16
C LEU A 115 -8.74 5.09 20.37
N SER A 116 -9.05 6.37 20.63
CA SER A 116 -10.41 6.90 20.60
C SER A 116 -10.97 6.96 19.17
N ASP A 117 -12.27 7.15 19.03
CA ASP A 117 -12.91 7.32 17.71
C ASP A 117 -12.31 8.50 16.93
N ASP A 118 -12.00 9.62 17.60
CA ASP A 118 -11.38 10.78 16.99
C ASP A 118 -9.94 10.48 16.50
N GLU A 119 -9.17 9.72 17.27
CA GLU A 119 -7.82 9.30 16.88
C GLU A 119 -7.83 8.32 15.71
N TRP A 120 -8.83 7.45 15.60
CA TRP A 120 -9.04 6.62 14.43
C TRP A 120 -9.34 7.44 13.18
N GLN A 121 -10.10 8.53 13.31
CA GLN A 121 -10.43 9.42 12.19
C GLN A 121 -9.34 10.48 11.92
N ALA A 122 -8.27 10.51 12.71
CA ALA A 122 -7.14 11.40 12.45
C ALA A 122 -6.39 10.97 11.17
N PRO A 123 -5.74 11.92 10.47
CA PRO A 123 -4.96 11.63 9.27
C PRO A 123 -3.87 10.58 9.53
N SER A 124 -3.64 9.71 8.56
CA SER A 124 -2.49 8.82 8.49
C SER A 124 -1.35 9.47 7.68
N ARG A 125 -0.24 8.75 7.49
CA ARG A 125 0.83 9.21 6.57
C ARG A 125 0.42 9.13 5.11
N LEU A 126 -0.60 8.37 4.78
CA LEU A 126 -1.11 8.28 3.41
C LEU A 126 -2.07 9.43 3.13
N ALA A 127 -1.77 10.20 2.09
CA ALA A 127 -2.58 11.35 1.72
C ALA A 127 -4.05 10.95 1.47
N GLY A 128 -4.96 11.63 2.20
CA GLY A 128 -6.40 11.38 2.09
C GLY A 128 -6.92 10.20 2.91
N TRP A 129 -6.08 9.38 3.54
CA TRP A 129 -6.50 8.32 4.41
C TRP A 129 -6.38 8.67 5.89
N THR A 130 -7.39 8.29 6.65
CA THR A 130 -7.34 8.27 8.11
C THR A 130 -6.74 6.95 8.59
N ARG A 131 -6.44 6.85 9.88
CA ARG A 131 -6.05 5.57 10.51
C ARG A 131 -7.12 4.50 10.35
N ALA A 132 -8.40 4.89 10.35
CA ALA A 132 -9.51 3.97 10.12
C ALA A 132 -9.50 3.36 8.71
N HIS A 133 -9.09 4.10 7.69
CA HIS A 133 -8.89 3.57 6.34
C HIS A 133 -7.78 2.53 6.32
N ILE A 134 -6.64 2.81 6.96
CA ILE A 134 -5.53 1.85 7.10
C ILE A 134 -5.99 0.58 7.80
N ALA A 135 -6.70 0.70 8.93
CA ALA A 135 -7.22 -0.44 9.68
C ALA A 135 -8.16 -1.29 8.81
N THR A 136 -9.09 -0.65 8.11
CA THR A 136 -10.02 -1.34 7.22
C THR A 136 -9.28 -2.04 6.08
N HIS A 137 -8.30 -1.36 5.46
CA HIS A 137 -7.47 -1.96 4.41
C HIS A 137 -6.75 -3.23 4.93
N ILE A 138 -6.09 -3.15 6.08
CA ILE A 138 -5.39 -4.29 6.67
C ILE A 138 -6.36 -5.46 6.97
N ALA A 139 -7.57 -5.17 7.45
CA ALA A 139 -8.58 -6.19 7.70
C ALA A 139 -9.06 -6.84 6.39
N ARG A 140 -9.41 -6.06 5.37
CA ARG A 140 -9.82 -6.59 4.03
C ARG A 140 -8.69 -7.34 3.34
N ASN A 141 -7.46 -6.91 3.50
CA ASN A 141 -6.29 -7.60 3.00
C ASN A 141 -6.12 -8.98 3.67
N ALA A 142 -6.38 -9.10 4.98
CA ALA A 142 -6.36 -10.39 5.67
C ALA A 142 -7.41 -11.36 5.08
N GLU A 143 -8.63 -10.91 4.88
CA GLU A 143 -9.71 -11.72 4.26
C GLU A 143 -9.35 -12.16 2.84
N ALA A 144 -8.73 -11.28 2.07
CA ALA A 144 -8.32 -11.58 0.71
C ALA A 144 -7.23 -12.68 0.67
N PHE A 145 -6.20 -12.57 1.52
CA PHE A 145 -5.19 -13.63 1.65
C PHE A 145 -5.77 -14.94 2.17
N GLU A 146 -6.72 -14.86 3.10
CA GLU A 146 -7.42 -16.03 3.60
C GLU A 146 -8.20 -16.75 2.49
N ALA A 147 -8.92 -16.00 1.66
CA ALA A 147 -9.70 -16.56 0.54
C ALA A 147 -8.80 -17.26 -0.49
N VAL A 148 -7.66 -16.64 -0.85
CA VAL A 148 -6.66 -17.24 -1.76
C VAL A 148 -6.11 -18.54 -1.16
N THR A 149 -5.68 -18.50 0.11
CA THR A 149 -5.09 -19.66 0.79
C THR A 149 -6.11 -20.79 0.92
N LYS A 150 -7.34 -20.51 1.35
CA LYS A 150 -8.43 -21.50 1.43
C LYS A 150 -8.72 -22.15 0.09
N ALA A 151 -8.76 -21.36 -1.00
CA ALA A 151 -9.00 -21.93 -2.32
C ALA A 151 -7.91 -22.93 -2.74
N VAL A 152 -6.65 -22.65 -2.43
CA VAL A 152 -5.54 -23.60 -2.68
C VAL A 152 -5.69 -24.86 -1.85
N ILE A 153 -5.89 -24.72 -0.53
CA ILE A 153 -6.00 -25.87 0.38
C ILE A 153 -7.17 -26.80 0.01
N THR A 154 -8.29 -26.21 -0.43
CA THR A 154 -9.50 -26.96 -0.79
C THR A 154 -9.55 -27.33 -2.28
N ASN A 155 -8.47 -27.11 -3.02
CA ASN A 155 -8.35 -27.36 -4.46
C ASN A 155 -9.50 -26.73 -5.27
N GLN A 156 -9.85 -25.49 -4.92
CA GLN A 156 -10.83 -24.69 -5.62
C GLN A 156 -10.16 -23.69 -6.56
N LYS A 157 -10.96 -23.06 -7.43
CA LYS A 157 -10.46 -21.98 -8.28
C LYS A 157 -9.98 -20.84 -7.41
N VAL A 158 -8.70 -20.51 -7.51
CA VAL A 158 -8.09 -19.40 -6.76
C VAL A 158 -8.66 -18.08 -7.27
N PRO A 159 -9.25 -17.24 -6.39
CA PRO A 159 -9.71 -15.91 -6.77
C PRO A 159 -8.53 -14.95 -6.96
N HIS A 160 -8.74 -13.86 -7.67
CA HIS A 160 -7.88 -12.69 -7.53
C HIS A 160 -7.99 -12.14 -6.10
N LEU A 161 -6.94 -11.50 -5.62
CA LEU A 161 -6.91 -10.96 -4.26
C LEU A 161 -8.07 -10.00 -4.00
N TYR A 162 -8.41 -9.18 -5.01
CA TYR A 162 -9.62 -8.35 -5.01
C TYR A 162 -10.40 -8.57 -6.31
N PRO A 163 -11.74 -8.59 -6.28
CA PRO A 163 -12.56 -8.73 -7.50
C PRO A 163 -12.39 -7.54 -8.46
N SER A 164 -12.23 -6.33 -7.94
CA SER A 164 -11.84 -5.11 -8.64
C SER A 164 -11.34 -4.05 -7.64
N ASP A 165 -10.60 -3.06 -8.15
CA ASP A 165 -10.11 -1.95 -7.34
C ASP A 165 -11.25 -1.09 -6.79
N GLU A 166 -12.29 -0.83 -7.61
CA GLU A 166 -13.45 -0.05 -7.17
C GLU A 166 -14.22 -0.73 -6.02
N LEU A 167 -14.29 -2.05 -6.03
CA LEU A 167 -14.92 -2.80 -4.94
C LEU A 167 -14.09 -2.70 -3.67
N ARG A 168 -12.77 -2.89 -3.79
CA ARG A 168 -11.84 -2.74 -2.68
C ARG A 168 -11.92 -1.33 -2.07
N ASP A 169 -11.82 -0.28 -2.89
CA ASP A 169 -11.83 1.11 -2.44
C ASP A 169 -13.15 1.45 -1.75
N ARG A 170 -14.27 1.02 -2.32
CA ARG A 170 -15.58 1.20 -1.71
C ARG A 170 -15.71 0.48 -0.37
N ASP A 171 -15.16 -0.72 -0.24
CA ASP A 171 -15.22 -1.49 0.99
C ASP A 171 -14.30 -0.88 2.07
N ILE A 172 -13.17 -0.29 1.68
CA ILE A 172 -12.29 0.46 2.58
C ILE A 172 -12.98 1.74 3.04
N GLU A 173 -13.51 2.54 2.13
CA GLU A 173 -14.24 3.78 2.44
C GLU A 173 -15.38 3.50 3.43
N ARG A 174 -16.25 2.56 3.09
CA ARG A 174 -17.37 2.17 3.94
C ARG A 174 -16.93 1.63 5.29
N GLY A 175 -15.85 0.88 5.33
CA GLY A 175 -15.34 0.29 6.57
C GLY A 175 -14.69 1.31 7.49
N SER A 176 -14.12 2.39 6.96
CA SER A 176 -13.47 3.45 7.73
C SER A 176 -14.44 4.33 8.55
N GLU A 177 -15.73 4.30 8.22
CA GLU A 177 -16.77 5.04 8.95
C GLU A 177 -17.17 4.37 10.27
N ARG A 178 -16.65 3.18 10.58
CA ARG A 178 -16.98 2.44 11.80
C ARG A 178 -16.36 3.06 13.05
N ALA A 179 -17.02 2.80 14.22
CA ALA A 179 -16.46 3.17 15.51
C ALA A 179 -15.14 2.42 15.79
N GLY A 180 -14.25 3.03 16.57
CA GLY A 180 -12.91 2.49 16.84
C GLY A 180 -12.90 1.07 17.40
N LEU A 181 -13.84 0.76 18.32
CA LEU A 181 -13.98 -0.60 18.82
C LEU A 181 -14.31 -1.62 17.72
N GLN A 182 -15.13 -1.23 16.75
CA GLN A 182 -15.48 -2.12 15.63
C GLN A 182 -14.29 -2.31 14.69
N LEU A 183 -13.50 -1.26 14.46
CA LEU A 183 -12.25 -1.35 13.70
C LEU A 183 -11.24 -2.27 14.38
N GLN A 184 -11.07 -2.14 15.69
CA GLN A 184 -10.18 -3.00 16.48
C GLN A 184 -10.61 -4.46 16.46
N ILE A 185 -11.91 -4.75 16.63
CA ILE A 185 -12.46 -6.11 16.56
C ILE A 185 -12.26 -6.70 15.17
N ASP A 186 -12.48 -5.92 14.11
CA ASP A 186 -12.31 -6.37 12.73
C ASP A 186 -10.84 -6.72 12.43
N LEU A 187 -9.89 -5.87 12.84
CA LEU A 187 -8.46 -6.15 12.72
C LEU A 187 -8.07 -7.46 13.42
N ASP A 188 -8.49 -7.64 14.68
CA ASP A 188 -8.12 -8.81 15.47
C ASP A 188 -8.76 -10.09 14.91
N THR A 189 -10.05 -10.05 14.59
CA THR A 189 -10.79 -11.21 14.09
C THR A 189 -10.26 -11.69 12.75
N THR A 190 -10.06 -10.75 11.79
CA THR A 190 -9.57 -11.12 10.46
C THR A 190 -8.12 -11.61 10.49
N ALA A 191 -7.28 -11.01 11.32
CA ALA A 191 -5.91 -11.48 11.53
C ALA A 191 -5.87 -12.87 12.17
N GLY A 192 -6.74 -13.15 13.15
CA GLY A 192 -6.87 -14.46 13.80
C GLY A 192 -7.31 -15.55 12.80
N SER A 193 -8.32 -15.26 11.98
CA SER A 193 -8.81 -16.18 10.95
C SER A 193 -7.74 -16.50 9.91
N LEU A 194 -7.04 -15.48 9.40
CA LEU A 194 -5.94 -15.66 8.48
C LEU A 194 -4.80 -16.49 9.08
N ASN A 195 -4.41 -16.20 10.34
CA ASN A 195 -3.35 -16.95 11.02
C ASN A 195 -3.70 -18.45 11.11
N THR A 196 -4.95 -18.78 11.44
CA THR A 196 -5.44 -20.15 11.47
C THR A 196 -5.40 -20.79 10.10
N THR A 197 -5.78 -20.06 9.05
CA THR A 197 -5.74 -20.55 7.67
C THR A 197 -4.30 -20.78 7.20
N PHE A 198 -3.38 -19.89 7.56
CA PHE A 198 -1.96 -20.06 7.25
C PHE A 198 -1.30 -21.23 7.97
N ASP A 199 -1.88 -21.79 9.06
CA ASP A 199 -1.33 -22.99 9.70
C ASP A 199 -1.25 -24.17 8.73
N ALA A 200 -2.15 -24.24 7.76
CA ALA A 200 -2.12 -25.28 6.74
C ALA A 200 -0.96 -25.15 5.72
N LEU A 201 -0.30 -23.99 5.66
CA LEU A 201 0.87 -23.80 4.79
C LEU A 201 2.14 -24.43 5.39
N ASP A 202 2.19 -24.72 6.69
CA ASP A 202 3.38 -25.26 7.36
C ASP A 202 3.75 -26.66 6.83
N ASP A 203 2.75 -27.40 6.33
CA ASP A 203 2.92 -28.73 5.76
C ASP A 203 2.96 -28.74 4.22
N MET A 204 2.93 -27.56 3.58
CA MET A 204 2.94 -27.44 2.13
C MET A 204 4.36 -27.31 1.59
N GLU A 205 4.67 -28.12 0.57
CA GLU A 205 5.89 -27.95 -0.20
C GLU A 205 5.74 -26.74 -1.15
N PRO A 206 6.80 -25.94 -1.35
CA PRO A 206 6.80 -24.89 -2.37
C PRO A 206 6.55 -25.45 -3.78
N GLY A 207 5.92 -24.66 -4.63
CA GLY A 207 5.64 -25.02 -6.03
C GLY A 207 4.21 -24.75 -6.47
N THR A 208 3.32 -24.36 -5.53
CA THR A 208 1.96 -23.97 -5.86
C THR A 208 1.88 -22.49 -6.11
N ALA A 209 1.87 -22.09 -7.37
CA ALA A 209 1.82 -20.72 -7.77
C ALA A 209 0.40 -20.16 -7.79
N VAL A 210 0.22 -18.97 -7.24
CA VAL A 210 -1.03 -18.22 -7.23
C VAL A 210 -0.85 -16.86 -7.90
N TRP A 211 -1.89 -16.40 -8.59
CA TRP A 211 -1.96 -15.05 -9.14
C TRP A 211 -2.72 -14.15 -8.17
N LEU A 212 -2.05 -13.17 -7.61
CA LEU A 212 -2.68 -12.19 -6.73
C LEU A 212 -3.38 -11.09 -7.54
N THR A 213 -2.73 -10.70 -8.63
CA THR A 213 -3.24 -9.77 -9.64
C THR A 213 -2.86 -10.30 -11.02
N ASN A 214 -3.19 -9.56 -12.08
CA ASN A 214 -2.87 -9.96 -13.45
C ASN A 214 -1.36 -10.04 -13.73
N ASP A 215 -0.53 -9.36 -12.94
CA ASP A 215 0.92 -9.25 -13.12
C ASP A 215 1.76 -9.77 -11.93
N ILE A 216 1.11 -10.10 -10.80
CA ILE A 216 1.80 -10.61 -9.61
C ILE A 216 1.50 -12.08 -9.41
N ARG A 217 2.53 -12.89 -9.64
CA ARG A 217 2.50 -14.33 -9.39
C ARG A 217 3.53 -14.69 -8.32
N VAL A 218 3.10 -15.41 -7.30
CA VAL A 218 3.95 -15.84 -6.17
C VAL A 218 3.66 -17.31 -5.86
N ASP A 219 4.52 -17.93 -5.05
CA ASP A 219 4.20 -19.22 -4.44
C ASP A 219 3.22 -19.00 -3.27
N VAL A 220 2.31 -19.92 -3.03
CA VAL A 220 1.36 -19.83 -1.92
C VAL A 220 2.07 -19.75 -0.57
N THR A 221 3.23 -20.40 -0.45
CA THR A 221 4.05 -20.39 0.77
C THR A 221 4.74 -19.04 1.01
N ASP A 222 4.73 -18.12 0.02
CA ASP A 222 5.24 -16.75 0.17
C ASP A 222 4.18 -15.78 0.74
N LEU A 223 2.91 -16.16 0.79
CA LEU A 223 1.83 -15.28 1.27
C LEU A 223 2.07 -14.73 2.68
N PRO A 224 2.63 -15.47 3.65
CA PRO A 224 3.00 -14.90 4.95
C PRO A 224 4.05 -13.79 4.88
N ALA A 225 5.00 -13.86 3.94
CA ALA A 225 5.98 -12.80 3.71
C ALA A 225 5.32 -11.52 3.16
N LEU A 226 4.40 -11.68 2.22
CA LEU A 226 3.63 -10.55 1.69
C LEU A 226 2.79 -9.92 2.78
N ARG A 227 2.11 -10.73 3.59
CA ARG A 227 1.32 -10.22 4.70
C ARG A 227 2.17 -9.51 5.74
N LEU A 228 3.39 -10.01 6.01
CA LEU A 228 4.33 -9.33 6.89
C LEU A 228 4.73 -7.95 6.34
N ALA A 229 4.98 -7.85 5.04
CA ALA A 229 5.31 -6.59 4.38
C ALA A 229 4.14 -5.58 4.47
N GLU A 230 2.91 -6.02 4.23
CA GLU A 230 1.69 -5.18 4.39
C GLU A 230 1.58 -4.62 5.82
N ILE A 231 1.68 -5.50 6.82
CA ILE A 231 1.58 -5.07 8.22
C ILE A 231 2.71 -4.12 8.61
N ALA A 232 3.95 -4.42 8.20
CA ALA A 232 5.11 -3.59 8.52
C ALA A 232 4.97 -2.18 7.91
N LEU A 233 4.59 -2.10 6.64
CA LEU A 233 4.43 -0.84 5.92
C LEU A 233 3.30 0.00 6.51
N HIS A 234 2.14 -0.58 6.69
CA HIS A 234 0.96 0.12 7.16
C HIS A 234 0.97 0.42 8.66
N HIS A 235 1.79 -0.29 9.46
CA HIS A 235 2.05 0.12 10.84
C HIS A 235 2.79 1.47 10.89
N VAL A 236 3.74 1.68 9.97
CA VAL A 236 4.39 3.00 9.79
C VAL A 236 3.38 4.05 9.32
N ASP A 237 2.50 3.68 8.39
CA ASP A 237 1.49 4.59 7.83
C ASP A 237 0.43 5.05 8.84
N LEU A 238 0.15 4.27 9.89
CA LEU A 238 -0.74 4.67 10.98
C LEU A 238 -0.28 5.94 11.72
N ASP A 239 1.00 6.32 11.60
CA ASP A 239 1.59 7.49 12.27
C ASP A 239 1.37 7.49 13.80
N LEU A 240 1.65 6.36 14.41
CA LEU A 240 1.59 6.12 15.85
C LEU A 240 2.99 5.98 16.48
N GLY A 241 3.97 6.67 15.89
CA GLY A 241 5.35 6.72 16.39
C GLY A 241 6.28 5.63 15.84
N MET A 242 5.76 4.60 15.15
CA MET A 242 6.60 3.59 14.49
C MET A 242 7.22 4.13 13.21
N THR A 243 8.47 3.82 12.99
CA THR A 243 9.23 4.15 11.78
C THR A 243 9.80 2.88 11.14
N VAL A 244 10.36 3.01 9.94
CA VAL A 244 11.03 1.88 9.27
C VAL A 244 12.29 1.41 10.01
N ASP A 245 12.89 2.27 10.83
CA ASP A 245 14.06 1.95 11.64
C ASP A 245 13.72 1.11 12.88
N ASP A 246 12.45 1.09 13.29
CA ASP A 246 11.95 0.30 14.42
C ASP A 246 11.53 -1.12 13.99
N LEU A 247 11.60 -1.43 12.70
CA LEU A 247 11.28 -2.77 12.20
C LEU A 247 12.31 -3.79 12.69
N PRO A 248 11.89 -4.94 13.24
CA PRO A 248 12.82 -6.05 13.51
C PRO A 248 13.47 -6.54 12.21
N ASP A 249 14.70 -7.06 12.33
CA ASP A 249 15.53 -7.46 11.19
C ASP A 249 14.79 -8.31 10.14
N VAL A 250 14.06 -9.33 10.58
CA VAL A 250 13.29 -10.19 9.66
C VAL A 250 12.21 -9.39 8.93
N SER A 251 11.53 -8.48 9.63
CA SER A 251 10.48 -7.66 9.02
C SER A 251 11.06 -6.64 8.04
N ALA A 252 12.15 -5.97 8.43
CA ALA A 252 12.86 -5.02 7.58
C ALA A 252 13.39 -5.70 6.31
N ARG A 253 14.01 -6.88 6.46
CA ARG A 253 14.51 -7.67 5.35
C ARG A 253 13.39 -8.13 4.41
N THR A 254 12.31 -8.68 4.95
CA THR A 254 11.16 -9.14 4.15
C THR A 254 10.49 -8.00 3.41
N LEU A 255 10.35 -6.83 4.06
CA LEU A 255 9.83 -5.63 3.40
C LEU A 255 10.75 -5.19 2.26
N LEU A 256 12.06 -5.17 2.47
CA LEU A 256 13.01 -4.81 1.42
C LEU A 256 12.96 -5.78 0.24
N GLU A 257 12.90 -7.09 0.48
CA GLU A 257 12.77 -8.11 -0.56
C GLU A 257 11.49 -7.92 -1.37
N TRP A 258 10.37 -7.63 -0.70
CA TRP A 258 9.10 -7.34 -1.35
C TRP A 258 9.17 -6.07 -2.20
N VAL A 259 9.70 -4.98 -1.67
CA VAL A 259 9.84 -3.70 -2.39
C VAL A 259 10.77 -3.87 -3.60
N CYS A 260 11.90 -4.55 -3.44
CA CYS A 260 12.79 -4.84 -4.57
C CYS A 260 12.09 -5.67 -5.64
N PHE A 261 11.37 -6.73 -5.25
CA PHE A 261 10.57 -7.55 -6.17
C PHE A 261 9.55 -6.70 -6.95
N ARG A 262 8.89 -5.76 -6.30
CA ARG A 262 7.91 -4.86 -6.92
C ARG A 262 8.53 -3.86 -7.89
N LEU A 263 9.78 -3.48 -7.65
CA LEU A 263 10.50 -2.48 -8.46
C LEU A 263 11.39 -3.09 -9.55
N ARG A 264 11.50 -4.41 -9.62
CA ARG A 264 12.23 -5.08 -10.71
C ARG A 264 11.61 -4.74 -12.06
N ASP A 265 12.47 -4.51 -13.05
CA ASP A 265 12.07 -4.29 -14.45
C ASP A 265 11.09 -3.12 -14.67
N ARG A 266 11.05 -2.17 -13.74
CA ARG A 266 10.21 -0.97 -13.84
C ARG A 266 10.95 0.14 -14.58
N PRO A 267 10.53 0.49 -15.81
CA PRO A 267 11.25 1.48 -16.62
C PRO A 267 11.19 2.91 -16.05
N GLU A 268 10.16 3.21 -15.25
CA GLU A 268 9.98 4.48 -14.55
C GLU A 268 10.88 4.65 -13.32
N VAL A 269 11.47 3.56 -12.85
CA VAL A 269 12.41 3.53 -11.73
C VAL A 269 13.82 3.59 -12.29
N PRO A 270 14.72 4.46 -11.80
CA PRO A 270 16.11 4.47 -12.19
C PRO A 270 16.77 3.10 -11.99
N ALA A 271 17.65 2.70 -12.91
CA ALA A 271 18.39 1.46 -12.75
C ALA A 271 19.28 1.54 -11.50
N MET A 272 19.06 0.66 -10.54
CA MET A 272 19.79 0.64 -9.28
C MET A 272 20.23 -0.77 -8.91
N ARG A 273 21.37 -0.83 -8.24
CA ARG A 273 21.84 -2.01 -7.52
C ARG A 273 21.67 -1.75 -6.03
N ILE A 274 20.77 -2.45 -5.41
CA ILE A 274 20.53 -2.37 -3.96
C ILE A 274 21.48 -3.34 -3.27
N VAL A 275 22.19 -2.87 -2.26
CA VAL A 275 23.11 -3.66 -1.43
C VAL A 275 22.78 -3.36 0.02
N SER A 276 22.26 -4.33 0.75
CA SER A 276 21.93 -4.13 2.15
C SER A 276 23.03 -4.61 3.10
N ASP A 277 23.05 -4.05 4.31
CA ASP A 277 23.97 -4.44 5.37
C ASP A 277 23.78 -5.91 5.79
N SER A 278 22.58 -6.47 5.63
CA SER A 278 22.27 -7.87 5.91
C SER A 278 22.66 -8.83 4.77
N GLY A 279 23.25 -8.30 3.67
CA GLY A 279 23.77 -9.09 2.55
C GLY A 279 22.81 -9.30 1.40
N LEU A 280 21.63 -8.63 1.34
CA LEU A 280 20.82 -8.60 0.12
C LEU A 280 21.58 -7.86 -0.98
N THR A 281 21.59 -8.45 -2.16
CA THR A 281 21.98 -7.74 -3.40
C THR A 281 20.91 -8.00 -4.43
N ASP A 282 20.28 -6.93 -4.93
CA ASP A 282 19.27 -7.00 -5.97
C ASP A 282 19.46 -5.89 -7.00
N ARG A 283 18.91 -6.08 -8.19
CA ARG A 283 18.85 -5.06 -9.23
C ARG A 283 17.40 -4.69 -9.49
N ILE A 284 17.10 -3.41 -9.41
CA ILE A 284 15.76 -2.87 -9.62
C ILE A 284 15.78 -1.78 -10.69
N GLY A 285 14.58 -1.39 -11.13
CA GLY A 285 14.42 -0.34 -12.12
C GLY A 285 14.67 -0.78 -13.54
N GLY A 286 14.69 0.21 -14.44
CA GLY A 286 14.84 0.00 -15.87
C GLY A 286 16.22 -0.49 -16.31
N VAL A 287 16.44 -0.47 -17.63
CA VAL A 287 17.72 -0.84 -18.26
C VAL A 287 18.74 0.30 -18.16
N GLY A 288 20.03 -0.01 -18.16
CA GLY A 288 21.11 0.99 -18.16
C GLY A 288 22.14 0.77 -17.06
N PHE A 289 23.00 1.78 -16.85
CA PHE A 289 23.95 1.76 -15.76
C PHE A 289 23.22 1.86 -14.42
N ALA A 290 23.45 0.89 -13.55
CA ALA A 290 22.85 0.86 -12.24
C ALA A 290 23.72 1.60 -11.23
N THR A 291 23.17 2.62 -10.59
CA THR A 291 23.78 3.26 -9.42
C THR A 291 23.66 2.31 -8.23
N THR A 292 24.76 2.10 -7.50
CA THR A 292 24.70 1.29 -6.28
C THR A 292 24.23 2.14 -5.12
N VAL A 293 23.18 1.64 -4.44
CA VAL A 293 22.66 2.23 -3.20
C VAL A 293 22.88 1.21 -2.08
N HIS A 294 23.47 1.65 -0.98
CA HIS A 294 23.85 0.79 0.14
C HIS A 294 23.32 1.35 1.47
N GLY A 295 22.89 0.45 2.38
CA GLY A 295 22.48 0.80 3.73
C GLY A 295 21.72 -0.31 4.45
N PRO A 296 21.19 -0.01 5.65
CA PRO A 296 20.36 -0.95 6.41
C PRO A 296 19.06 -1.31 5.69
N ASP A 297 18.57 -2.53 5.90
CA ASP A 297 17.34 -3.05 5.24
C ASP A 297 16.14 -2.13 5.43
N GLY A 298 15.87 -1.68 6.68
CA GLY A 298 14.75 -0.79 6.98
C GLY A 298 14.87 0.56 6.28
N ALA A 299 16.08 1.16 6.26
CA ALA A 299 16.31 2.43 5.58
C ALA A 299 16.13 2.31 4.05
N LEU A 300 16.66 1.25 3.45
CA LEU A 300 16.47 0.96 2.02
C LEU A 300 14.98 0.73 1.70
N ALA A 301 14.30 -0.11 2.46
CA ALA A 301 12.88 -0.37 2.27
C ALA A 301 12.02 0.89 2.44
N GLY A 302 12.32 1.70 3.46
CA GLY A 302 11.64 2.96 3.73
C GLY A 302 11.81 3.97 2.60
N TRP A 303 13.05 4.18 2.14
CA TRP A 303 13.32 5.07 1.03
C TRP A 303 12.66 4.62 -0.27
N LEU A 304 12.83 3.35 -0.63
CA LEU A 304 12.25 2.77 -1.85
C LEU A 304 10.70 2.77 -1.84
N SER A 305 10.08 2.74 -0.67
CA SER A 305 8.62 2.79 -0.52
C SER A 305 8.08 4.20 -0.22
N GLY A 306 8.94 5.21 -0.11
CA GLY A 306 8.55 6.58 0.21
C GLY A 306 8.20 6.83 1.68
N ARG A 307 8.62 5.95 2.61
CA ARG A 307 8.42 6.08 4.07
C ARG A 307 9.67 6.45 4.83
N GLY A 308 10.78 6.68 4.14
CA GLY A 308 12.05 7.10 4.71
C GLY A 308 12.84 8.01 3.79
N GLY A 309 13.83 8.70 4.34
CA GLY A 309 14.77 9.53 3.60
C GLY A 309 16.05 8.80 3.21
N THR A 310 17.05 9.56 2.75
CA THR A 310 18.34 9.05 2.27
C THR A 310 19.45 9.15 3.33
N GLU A 311 19.16 9.63 4.53
CA GLU A 311 20.14 10.03 5.56
C GLU A 311 21.06 8.87 6.01
N ARG A 312 20.57 7.65 5.87
CA ARG A 312 21.29 6.42 6.24
C ARG A 312 21.76 5.60 5.04
N LEU A 313 21.65 6.17 3.84
CA LEU A 313 21.94 5.48 2.58
C LEU A 313 23.18 6.10 1.90
N ALA A 314 24.03 5.28 1.35
CA ALA A 314 25.11 5.71 0.48
C ALA A 314 24.70 5.54 -1.00
N GLY A 315 24.91 6.58 -1.81
CA GLY A 315 24.64 6.56 -3.24
C GLY A 315 23.19 6.89 -3.64
N ALA A 316 22.35 7.31 -2.71
CA ALA A 316 20.95 7.66 -2.96
C ALA A 316 20.70 9.13 -3.31
N ASP A 317 21.64 10.05 -3.01
CA ASP A 317 21.46 11.51 -2.95
C ASP A 317 20.93 12.18 -4.23
N GLN A 318 21.07 11.54 -5.39
CA GLN A 318 20.63 12.09 -6.68
C GLN A 318 19.56 11.24 -7.36
N LEU A 319 19.02 10.27 -6.67
CA LEU A 319 18.03 9.35 -7.22
C LEU A 319 16.64 9.76 -6.75
N ALA A 320 15.75 10.03 -7.68
CA ALA A 320 14.32 10.14 -7.42
C ALA A 320 13.69 8.77 -7.66
N VAL A 321 13.18 8.17 -6.60
CA VAL A 321 12.38 6.94 -6.70
C VAL A 321 10.91 7.38 -6.65
N PRO A 322 10.07 6.98 -7.62
CA PRO A 322 8.65 7.22 -7.52
C PRO A 322 8.13 6.51 -6.26
N MET A 323 7.28 7.21 -5.49
CA MET A 323 6.66 6.64 -4.30
C MET A 323 5.93 5.36 -4.68
N LEU A 324 6.24 4.27 -4.00
CA LEU A 324 5.39 3.09 -3.99
C LEU A 324 4.15 3.41 -3.17
N ILE A 325 3.12 3.81 -3.85
CA ILE A 325 1.80 4.04 -3.26
C ILE A 325 0.92 2.83 -3.53
#